data_fcf0bbe88b5f052615d42fe2a532656b
#
_entry.id   fcf0bbe88b5f052615d42fe2a532656b
#
_cell.length_a   1.000
_cell.length_b   1.000
_cell.length_c   1.000
_cell.angle_alpha   90.00
_cell.angle_beta   90.00
_cell.angle_gamma   90.00
#
_symmetry.space_group_name_H-M   'P 1'
#
loop_
_entity.id
_entity.type
_entity.pdbx_description
1 polymer ?
#
loop_
_entity_poly.entity_id
_entity_poly.type
_entity_poly.pdbx_seq_one_letter_code
_entity_poly.pdbx_strand_id
1 'polypeptide(L)'
;MKNIEDNSMERTAELTPAESETLLRGHVWQQPENENLVCGAISSVIGARENQQDSCYMDIEPDGNSIGIVCDGMGGLKGGEIASQQAVCMFVEDFEQVRKTENNFYHFFCNEMIEIDDMVAGLTDERGELLSAGTTLVGVAIKNGFLQWISVGDSKIYVIRRDDMVCVTKEHNYLMLLNKQLEEGTIDEEEYAREVKRGAALISYLGMGN
;
A
#
# COMPACT_ATOMS: atom_id res chain seq x y z
N MET A 1 -11.04 32.67 -16.11
CA MET A 1 -11.28 31.28 -16.54
C MET A 1 -9.97 30.77 -17.09
N LYS A 2 -9.18 30.06 -16.27
CA LYS A 2 -8.00 29.32 -16.72
C LYS A 2 -8.35 27.85 -16.64
N ASN A 3 -8.24 27.19 -17.76
CA ASN A 3 -8.43 25.75 -17.87
C ASN A 3 -7.49 25.03 -16.90
N ILE A 4 -8.07 24.30 -15.98
CA ILE A 4 -7.39 23.25 -15.23
C ILE A 4 -7.48 22.04 -16.16
N GLU A 5 -6.40 21.78 -16.90
CA GLU A 5 -6.26 20.55 -17.66
C GLU A 5 -6.13 19.39 -16.67
N ASP A 6 -6.99 18.42 -16.86
CA ASP A 6 -7.05 17.13 -16.18
C ASP A 6 -5.72 16.39 -16.43
N ASN A 7 -4.93 16.22 -15.37
CA ASN A 7 -3.64 15.54 -15.40
C ASN A 7 -3.55 14.52 -14.27
N SER A 8 -4.61 13.72 -14.12
CA SER A 8 -4.71 12.73 -13.05
C SER A 8 -3.94 11.42 -13.32
N MET A 9 -3.43 11.19 -14.53
CA MET A 9 -2.75 9.93 -14.91
C MET A 9 -1.22 10.02 -15.06
N GLU A 10 -0.59 11.18 -14.89
CA GLU A 10 0.87 11.34 -15.13
C GLU A 10 1.71 11.55 -13.86
N ARG A 11 1.28 11.15 -12.68
CA ARG A 11 2.02 11.40 -11.44
C ARG A 11 2.70 10.18 -10.81
N THR A 12 2.92 9.12 -11.54
CA THR A 12 4.00 8.18 -11.26
C THR A 12 5.29 8.66 -11.94
N ALA A 13 5.60 9.95 -11.78
CA ALA A 13 6.88 10.47 -12.26
C ALA A 13 7.98 9.95 -11.33
N GLU A 14 8.92 9.21 -11.88
CA GLU A 14 10.19 8.92 -11.23
C GLU A 14 10.83 10.24 -10.82
N LEU A 15 10.88 10.51 -9.51
CA LEU A 15 11.55 11.68 -8.98
C LEU A 15 13.05 11.51 -9.19
N THR A 16 13.68 12.51 -9.80
CA THR A 16 15.14 12.56 -9.84
C THR A 16 15.71 12.66 -8.41
N PRO A 17 16.95 12.23 -8.16
CA PRO A 17 17.57 12.34 -6.84
C PRO A 17 17.52 13.76 -6.25
N ALA A 18 17.56 14.80 -7.10
CA ALA A 18 17.45 16.20 -6.69
C ALA A 18 16.03 16.58 -6.27
N GLU A 19 15.00 16.01 -6.89
CA GLU A 19 13.59 16.20 -6.52
C GLU A 19 13.24 15.45 -5.24
N SER A 20 13.82 14.26 -5.03
CA SER A 20 13.70 13.51 -3.78
C SER A 20 14.35 14.27 -2.60
N GLU A 21 15.53 14.89 -2.79
CA GLU A 21 16.16 15.74 -1.77
C GLU A 21 15.34 17.01 -1.46
N THR A 22 14.68 17.58 -2.45
CA THR A 22 13.82 18.76 -2.28
C THR A 22 12.56 18.43 -1.52
N LEU A 23 11.96 17.26 -1.72
CA LEU A 23 10.79 16.78 -0.96
C LEU A 23 11.18 16.44 0.50
N LEU A 24 12.37 15.89 0.74
CA LEU A 24 12.88 15.61 2.09
C LEU A 24 13.23 16.90 2.87
N ARG A 25 13.47 18.02 2.19
CA ARG A 25 13.78 19.31 2.83
C ARG A 25 12.55 20.16 3.18
N GLY A 26 11.36 19.57 3.18
CA GLY A 26 10.16 20.18 3.73
C GLY A 26 9.79 21.50 3.08
N HIS A 27 8.95 21.49 2.08
CA HIS A 27 8.17 22.67 1.76
C HIS A 27 7.24 22.95 2.95
N VAL A 28 7.48 24.05 3.65
CA VAL A 28 6.55 24.59 4.64
C VAL A 28 5.33 25.08 3.85
N TRP A 29 4.29 24.26 3.80
CA TRP A 29 2.99 24.67 3.28
C TRP A 29 2.39 25.66 4.27
N GLN A 30 2.14 26.89 3.84
CA GLN A 30 1.33 27.82 4.61
C GLN A 30 -0.07 27.22 4.70
N GLN A 31 -0.54 26.98 5.93
CA GLN A 31 -1.89 26.52 6.18
C GLN A 31 -2.90 27.53 5.61
N PRO A 32 -3.83 27.10 4.75
CA PRO A 32 -5.01 27.90 4.47
C PRO A 32 -5.86 27.97 5.74
N GLU A 33 -6.57 29.08 5.93
CA GLU A 33 -7.37 29.40 7.11
C GLU A 33 -8.60 28.49 7.35
N ASN A 34 -8.66 27.30 6.78
CA ASN A 34 -9.75 26.33 6.95
C ASN A 34 -9.31 25.19 7.87
N GLU A 35 -9.96 25.06 9.02
CA GLU A 35 -9.62 24.15 10.12
C GLU A 35 -9.75 22.64 9.80
N ASN A 36 -10.18 22.25 8.59
CA ASN A 36 -10.38 20.84 8.16
C ASN A 36 -9.55 20.45 6.94
N LEU A 37 -8.41 21.06 6.72
CA LEU A 37 -7.59 20.72 5.55
C LEU A 37 -6.78 19.47 5.80
N VAL A 38 -7.00 18.45 4.98
CA VAL A 38 -6.11 17.29 4.84
C VAL A 38 -5.03 17.67 3.83
N CYS A 39 -3.77 17.44 4.18
CA CYS A 39 -2.66 17.52 3.23
C CYS A 39 -1.93 16.17 3.21
N GLY A 40 -1.32 15.85 2.09
CA GLY A 40 -0.58 14.63 1.93
C GLY A 40 0.66 14.81 1.08
N ALA A 41 1.58 13.87 1.17
CA ALA A 41 2.74 13.75 0.32
C ALA A 41 3.00 12.29 0.00
N ILE A 42 3.51 12.03 -1.18
CA ILE A 42 3.87 10.70 -1.65
C ILE A 42 5.33 10.74 -2.11
N SER A 43 6.07 9.69 -1.82
CA SER A 43 7.46 9.55 -2.25
C SER A 43 7.78 8.08 -2.49
N SER A 44 8.53 7.79 -3.54
CA SER A 44 9.05 6.47 -3.85
C SER A 44 10.51 6.59 -4.24
N VAL A 45 11.36 5.69 -3.73
CA VAL A 45 12.80 5.69 -3.97
C VAL A 45 13.27 4.26 -4.27
N ILE A 46 13.86 4.06 -5.44
CA ILE A 46 14.36 2.76 -5.88
C ILE A 46 15.51 2.20 -5.01
N GLY A 47 16.23 3.09 -4.31
CA GLY A 47 17.37 2.70 -3.48
C GLY A 47 18.50 2.08 -4.30
N ALA A 48 19.00 0.92 -3.84
CA ALA A 48 20.07 0.17 -4.50
C ALA A 48 19.56 -0.94 -5.44
N ARG A 49 18.25 -1.00 -5.70
CA ARG A 49 17.64 -2.00 -6.59
C ARG A 49 17.77 -1.60 -8.05
N GLU A 50 17.66 -2.54 -8.97
CA GLU A 50 17.67 -2.28 -10.41
C GLU A 50 16.30 -1.81 -10.92
N ASN A 51 15.20 -2.30 -10.31
CA ASN A 51 13.84 -1.99 -10.69
C ASN A 51 13.04 -1.54 -9.48
N GLN A 52 12.15 -0.55 -9.68
CA GLN A 52 11.15 -0.16 -8.68
C GLN A 52 9.98 -1.15 -8.75
N GLN A 53 9.69 -1.77 -7.62
CA GLN A 53 8.57 -2.71 -7.48
C GLN A 53 7.47 -2.17 -6.58
N ASP A 54 7.70 -1.03 -5.92
CA ASP A 54 6.68 -0.35 -5.14
C ASP A 54 5.84 0.54 -6.04
N SER A 55 4.54 0.54 -5.80
CA SER A 55 3.57 1.44 -6.43
C SER A 55 2.73 2.13 -5.37
N CYS A 56 2.37 3.37 -5.61
CA CYS A 56 1.59 4.14 -4.65
C CYS A 56 0.70 5.17 -5.36
N TYR A 57 -0.41 5.52 -4.70
CA TYR A 57 -1.33 6.55 -5.16
C TYR A 57 -1.89 7.31 -3.98
N MET A 58 -2.23 8.57 -4.18
CA MET A 58 -2.92 9.41 -3.20
C MET A 58 -3.77 10.45 -3.92
N ASP A 59 -4.99 10.64 -3.43
CA ASP A 59 -5.87 11.71 -3.83
C ASP A 59 -6.54 12.35 -2.61
N ILE A 60 -6.71 13.67 -2.67
CA ILE A 60 -7.31 14.47 -1.60
C ILE A 60 -8.34 15.41 -2.22
N GLU A 61 -9.61 15.22 -1.88
CA GLU A 61 -10.69 16.10 -2.32
C GLU A 61 -10.72 17.43 -1.54
N PRO A 62 -11.29 18.50 -2.10
CA PRO A 62 -11.36 19.80 -1.44
C PRO A 62 -12.12 19.79 -0.11
N ASP A 63 -12.98 18.81 0.12
CA ASP A 63 -13.73 18.63 1.39
C ASP A 63 -12.93 17.81 2.44
N GLY A 64 -11.69 17.43 2.12
CA GLY A 64 -10.80 16.67 2.99
C GLY A 64 -11.00 15.16 2.95
N ASN A 65 -11.97 14.65 2.18
CA ASN A 65 -12.04 13.21 1.89
C ASN A 65 -10.80 12.82 1.09
N SER A 66 -10.20 11.69 1.43
CA SER A 66 -8.93 11.30 0.81
C SER A 66 -8.72 9.81 0.79
N ILE A 67 -7.87 9.38 -0.12
CA ILE A 67 -7.37 8.01 -0.22
C ILE A 67 -5.87 8.03 -0.38
N GLY A 68 -5.21 7.04 0.21
CA GLY A 68 -3.80 6.74 -0.03
C GLY A 68 -3.61 5.23 -0.07
N ILE A 69 -2.80 4.76 -1.01
CA ILE A 69 -2.49 3.34 -1.19
C ILE A 69 -1.01 3.17 -1.48
N VAL A 70 -0.43 2.12 -0.92
CA VAL A 70 0.95 1.67 -1.19
C VAL A 70 0.93 0.16 -1.37
N CYS A 71 1.60 -0.31 -2.41
CA CYS A 71 1.79 -1.71 -2.76
C CYS A 71 3.28 -1.97 -2.95
N ASP A 72 3.85 -2.94 -2.20
CA ASP A 72 5.22 -3.44 -2.38
C ASP A 72 5.15 -4.73 -3.20
N GLY A 73 5.59 -4.66 -4.43
CA GLY A 73 5.55 -5.76 -5.39
C GLY A 73 6.68 -6.74 -5.20
N MET A 74 6.37 -8.02 -5.28
CA MET A 74 7.33 -9.11 -5.20
C MET A 74 7.21 -10.05 -6.39
N GLY A 75 8.35 -10.60 -6.80
CA GLY A 75 8.40 -11.56 -7.90
C GLY A 75 9.65 -11.41 -8.74
N GLY A 76 9.94 -12.42 -9.57
CA GLY A 76 11.08 -12.42 -10.48
C GLY A 76 10.91 -11.44 -11.65
N LEU A 77 12.03 -10.97 -12.21
CA LEU A 77 12.06 -10.05 -13.35
C LEU A 77 11.18 -8.80 -13.14
N LYS A 78 10.08 -8.68 -13.88
CA LYS A 78 9.13 -7.56 -13.81
C LYS A 78 7.81 -7.91 -13.09
N GLY A 79 7.68 -9.11 -12.54
CA GLY A 79 6.43 -9.59 -11.97
C GLY A 79 5.93 -8.71 -10.82
N GLY A 80 6.81 -8.35 -9.88
CA GLY A 80 6.46 -7.49 -8.75
C GLY A 80 6.02 -6.09 -9.17
N GLU A 81 6.74 -5.46 -10.11
CA GLU A 81 6.38 -4.15 -10.67
C GLU A 81 4.98 -4.18 -11.28
N ILE A 82 4.69 -5.17 -12.12
CA ILE A 82 3.38 -5.31 -12.77
C ILE A 82 2.29 -5.56 -11.71
N ALA A 83 2.53 -6.44 -10.74
CA ALA A 83 1.57 -6.77 -9.70
C ALA A 83 1.17 -5.53 -8.87
N SER A 84 2.16 -4.78 -8.39
CA SER A 84 1.90 -3.59 -7.57
C SER A 84 1.19 -2.48 -8.37
N GLN A 85 1.59 -2.25 -9.62
CA GLN A 85 0.93 -1.25 -10.48
C GLN A 85 -0.52 -1.61 -10.78
N GLN A 86 -0.78 -2.87 -11.16
CA GLN A 86 -2.14 -3.32 -11.46
C GLN A 86 -3.03 -3.29 -10.22
N ALA A 87 -2.49 -3.67 -9.04
CA ALA A 87 -3.23 -3.59 -7.79
C ALA A 87 -3.62 -2.14 -7.43
N VAL A 88 -2.69 -1.18 -7.59
CA VAL A 88 -3.01 0.24 -7.37
C VAL A 88 -4.04 0.74 -8.36
N CYS A 89 -3.90 0.43 -9.66
CA CYS A 89 -4.83 0.88 -10.68
C CYS A 89 -6.25 0.35 -10.40
N MET A 90 -6.40 -0.95 -10.20
CA MET A 90 -7.70 -1.58 -9.93
C MET A 90 -8.35 -0.99 -8.68
N PHE A 91 -7.60 -0.92 -7.57
CA PHE A 91 -8.13 -0.36 -6.33
C PHE A 91 -8.63 1.07 -6.51
N VAL A 92 -7.89 1.92 -7.22
CA VAL A 92 -8.26 3.33 -7.44
C VAL A 92 -9.49 3.43 -8.33
N GLU A 93 -9.54 2.68 -9.44
CA GLU A 93 -10.67 2.68 -10.36
C GLU A 93 -11.98 2.25 -9.65
N ASP A 94 -11.93 1.20 -8.86
CA ASP A 94 -13.11 0.69 -8.15
C ASP A 94 -13.49 1.54 -6.94
N PHE A 95 -12.50 2.12 -6.24
CA PHE A 95 -12.77 3.08 -5.17
C PHE A 95 -13.52 4.32 -5.67
N GLU A 96 -13.20 4.83 -6.87
CA GLU A 96 -13.91 5.97 -7.47
C GLU A 96 -15.40 5.71 -7.68
N GLN A 97 -15.83 4.45 -7.84
CA GLN A 97 -17.24 4.08 -8.00
C GLN A 97 -18.01 4.22 -6.67
N VAL A 98 -17.34 3.98 -5.54
CA VAL A 98 -18.00 3.92 -4.23
C VAL A 98 -17.73 5.16 -3.35
N ARG A 99 -16.65 5.91 -3.60
CA ARG A 99 -16.21 7.01 -2.72
C ARG A 99 -17.26 8.08 -2.47
N LYS A 100 -18.18 8.32 -3.42
CA LYS A 100 -19.22 9.35 -3.31
C LYS A 100 -20.46 8.85 -2.60
N THR A 101 -20.75 7.55 -2.64
CA THR A 101 -21.99 6.95 -2.12
C THR A 101 -21.80 6.30 -0.76
N GLU A 102 -20.60 5.77 -0.50
CA GLU A 102 -20.30 5.04 0.72
C GLU A 102 -19.63 5.94 1.78
N ASN A 103 -19.98 5.70 3.04
CA ASN A 103 -19.31 6.31 4.20
C ASN A 103 -18.51 5.26 5.00
N ASN A 104 -18.77 3.98 4.77
CA ASN A 104 -18.06 2.86 5.37
C ASN A 104 -17.56 1.94 4.27
N PHE A 105 -16.25 1.89 4.12
CA PHE A 105 -15.58 1.15 3.06
C PHE A 105 -15.24 -0.31 3.45
N TYR A 106 -15.73 -0.82 4.58
CA TYR A 106 -15.40 -2.18 5.03
C TYR A 106 -15.72 -3.25 3.98
N HIS A 107 -16.93 -3.22 3.43
CA HIS A 107 -17.33 -4.20 2.41
C HIS A 107 -16.57 -4.02 1.11
N PHE A 108 -16.34 -2.78 0.69
CA PHE A 108 -15.51 -2.47 -0.45
C PHE A 108 -14.10 -3.06 -0.26
N PHE A 109 -13.44 -2.73 0.84
CA PHE A 109 -12.09 -3.23 1.11
C PHE A 109 -12.01 -4.76 1.11
N CYS A 110 -12.98 -5.45 1.72
CA CYS A 110 -12.98 -6.91 1.76
C CYS A 110 -13.13 -7.53 0.37
N ASN A 111 -14.05 -7.02 -0.44
CA ASN A 111 -14.30 -7.54 -1.79
C ASN A 111 -13.14 -7.23 -2.71
N GLU A 112 -12.63 -6.00 -2.65
CA GLU A 112 -11.53 -5.53 -3.46
C GLU A 112 -10.25 -6.35 -3.26
N MET A 113 -9.95 -6.77 -2.01
CA MET A 113 -8.79 -7.63 -1.77
C MET A 113 -8.92 -8.99 -2.46
N ILE A 114 -10.12 -9.54 -2.55
CA ILE A 114 -10.37 -10.81 -3.25
C ILE A 114 -10.19 -10.62 -4.75
N GLU A 115 -10.75 -9.56 -5.31
CA GLU A 115 -10.69 -9.28 -6.75
C GLU A 115 -9.27 -8.97 -7.20
N ILE A 116 -8.51 -8.21 -6.40
CA ILE A 116 -7.09 -7.94 -6.68
C ILE A 116 -6.25 -9.21 -6.53
N ASP A 117 -6.50 -10.07 -5.52
CA ASP A 117 -5.79 -11.35 -5.37
C ASP A 117 -5.96 -12.22 -6.61
N ASP A 118 -7.19 -12.40 -7.07
CA ASP A 118 -7.52 -13.17 -8.27
C ASP A 118 -6.88 -12.56 -9.53
N MET A 119 -6.93 -11.24 -9.67
CA MET A 119 -6.32 -10.53 -10.80
C MET A 119 -4.80 -10.72 -10.82
N VAL A 120 -4.12 -10.52 -9.68
CA VAL A 120 -2.66 -10.67 -9.59
C VAL A 120 -2.24 -12.13 -9.81
N ALA A 121 -2.98 -13.10 -9.25
CA ALA A 121 -2.71 -14.52 -9.46
C ALA A 121 -2.87 -14.94 -10.94
N GLY A 122 -3.70 -14.23 -11.70
CA GLY A 122 -3.93 -14.45 -13.13
C GLY A 122 -2.97 -13.72 -14.08
N LEU A 123 -2.01 -12.95 -13.58
CA LEU A 123 -1.07 -12.20 -14.43
C LEU A 123 -0.21 -13.14 -15.27
N THR A 124 -0.05 -12.79 -16.55
CA THR A 124 0.75 -13.58 -17.51
C THR A 124 1.82 -12.74 -18.18
N ASP A 125 2.86 -13.41 -18.64
CA ASP A 125 3.89 -12.81 -19.49
C ASP A 125 3.42 -12.67 -20.96
N GLU A 126 4.29 -12.13 -21.82
CA GLU A 126 4.03 -11.95 -23.27
C GLU A 126 3.74 -13.28 -23.99
N ARG A 127 4.08 -14.42 -23.41
CA ARG A 127 3.85 -15.76 -23.96
C ARG A 127 2.57 -16.40 -23.42
N GLY A 128 1.88 -15.72 -22.49
CA GLY A 128 0.69 -16.23 -21.82
C GLY A 128 1.00 -17.20 -20.67
N GLU A 129 2.25 -17.27 -20.19
CA GLU A 129 2.64 -18.06 -19.03
C GLU A 129 2.39 -17.24 -17.74
N LEU A 130 1.87 -17.89 -16.70
CA LEU A 130 1.61 -17.23 -15.41
C LEU A 130 2.90 -16.64 -14.83
N LEU A 131 2.82 -15.40 -14.39
CA LEU A 131 3.90 -14.74 -13.67
C LEU A 131 3.95 -15.25 -12.22
N SER A 132 5.15 -15.52 -11.72
CA SER A 132 5.35 -15.64 -10.28
C SER A 132 5.44 -14.24 -9.67
N ALA A 133 4.29 -13.64 -9.43
CA ALA A 133 4.14 -12.26 -9.01
C ALA A 133 3.18 -12.17 -7.83
N GLY A 134 3.39 -11.18 -6.98
CA GLY A 134 2.53 -10.84 -5.88
C GLY A 134 2.78 -9.41 -5.42
N THR A 135 1.93 -8.91 -4.54
CA THR A 135 2.14 -7.59 -3.94
C THR A 135 1.54 -7.54 -2.54
N THR A 136 2.15 -6.75 -1.67
CA THR A 136 1.46 -6.27 -0.46
C THR A 136 0.47 -5.18 -0.83
N LEU A 137 -0.42 -4.84 0.07
CA LEU A 137 -1.26 -3.66 -0.06
C LEU A 137 -1.55 -3.08 1.32
N VAL A 138 -1.32 -1.78 1.46
CA VAL A 138 -1.91 -0.97 2.53
C VAL A 138 -2.67 0.18 1.91
N GLY A 139 -3.94 0.32 2.31
CA GLY A 139 -4.83 1.38 1.85
C GLY A 139 -5.45 2.12 3.02
N VAL A 140 -5.52 3.44 2.92
CA VAL A 140 -6.20 4.31 3.88
C VAL A 140 -7.23 5.16 3.16
N ALA A 141 -8.39 5.34 3.75
CA ALA A 141 -9.39 6.30 3.30
C ALA A 141 -9.83 7.18 4.47
N ILE A 142 -9.92 8.48 4.22
CA ILE A 142 -10.53 9.43 5.16
C ILE A 142 -11.86 9.86 4.55
N LYS A 143 -12.96 9.65 5.29
CA LYS A 143 -14.30 10.03 4.88
C LYS A 143 -15.02 10.68 6.07
N ASN A 144 -15.48 11.91 5.89
CA ASN A 144 -16.19 12.64 6.94
C ASN A 144 -15.45 12.67 8.30
N GLY A 145 -14.12 12.79 8.27
CA GLY A 145 -13.26 12.80 9.46
C GLY A 145 -12.97 11.43 10.08
N PHE A 146 -13.43 10.33 9.46
CA PHE A 146 -13.13 8.97 9.92
C PHE A 146 -12.04 8.36 9.06
N LEU A 147 -10.99 7.87 9.71
CA LEU A 147 -9.93 7.08 9.08
C LEU A 147 -10.35 5.60 9.03
N GLN A 148 -10.31 5.03 7.85
CA GLN A 148 -10.54 3.61 7.58
C GLN A 148 -9.31 3.05 6.86
N TRP A 149 -8.94 1.79 7.09
CA TRP A 149 -7.78 1.19 6.45
C TRP A 149 -7.94 -0.30 6.19
N ILE A 150 -7.13 -0.79 5.27
CA ILE A 150 -6.95 -2.20 4.94
C ILE A 150 -5.47 -2.51 4.86
N SER A 151 -5.06 -3.74 5.16
CA SER A 151 -3.70 -4.19 4.97
C SER A 151 -3.63 -5.68 4.62
N VAL A 152 -2.78 -6.01 3.64
CA VAL A 152 -2.36 -7.37 3.27
C VAL A 152 -0.85 -7.34 3.10
N GLY A 153 -0.14 -8.28 3.73
CA GLY A 153 1.32 -8.34 3.72
C GLY A 153 1.96 -7.72 4.96
N ASP A 154 3.16 -7.20 4.83
CA ASP A 154 3.98 -6.64 5.92
C ASP A 154 4.23 -5.12 5.79
N SER A 155 3.67 -4.48 4.77
CA SER A 155 3.64 -3.02 4.66
C SER A 155 2.88 -2.40 5.85
N LYS A 156 3.29 -1.21 6.27
CA LYS A 156 2.86 -0.66 7.56
C LYS A 156 2.12 0.66 7.42
N ILE A 157 1.10 0.83 8.26
CA ILE A 157 0.41 2.10 8.49
C ILE A 157 0.72 2.55 9.92
N TYR A 158 1.20 3.78 10.06
CA TYR A 158 1.41 4.42 11.34
C TYR A 158 0.44 5.60 11.51
N VAL A 159 -0.17 5.67 12.67
CA VAL A 159 -0.95 6.84 13.10
C VAL A 159 -0.12 7.60 14.13
N ILE A 160 0.16 8.87 13.82
CA ILE A 160 0.92 9.74 14.70
C ILE A 160 -0.06 10.76 15.27
N ARG A 161 -0.14 10.85 16.57
CA ARG A 161 -0.98 11.82 17.28
C ARG A 161 -0.18 12.46 18.41
N ARG A 162 0.11 13.73 18.29
CA ARG A 162 0.99 14.47 19.22
C ARG A 162 2.37 13.78 19.31
N ASP A 163 2.68 13.22 20.48
CA ASP A 163 3.96 12.55 20.75
C ASP A 163 3.89 11.00 20.62
N ASP A 164 2.71 10.47 20.33
CA ASP A 164 2.48 9.03 20.20
C ASP A 164 2.49 8.61 18.72
N MET A 165 3.17 7.50 18.44
CA MET A 165 3.15 6.82 17.15
C MET A 165 2.73 5.36 17.33
N VAL A 166 1.66 4.96 16.67
CA VAL A 166 1.10 3.60 16.75
C VAL A 166 1.07 2.97 15.37
N CYS A 167 1.68 1.79 15.23
CA CYS A 167 1.47 0.95 14.05
C CYS A 167 0.08 0.29 14.17
N VAL A 168 -0.80 0.56 13.21
CA VAL A 168 -2.17 0.04 13.22
C VAL A 168 -2.35 -1.23 12.39
N THR A 169 -1.33 -1.60 11.59
CA THR A 169 -1.30 -2.85 10.83
C THR A 169 -0.62 -3.96 11.60
N LYS A 170 -0.95 -5.21 11.26
CA LYS A 170 -0.23 -6.41 11.69
C LYS A 170 0.53 -6.97 10.49
N GLU A 171 1.76 -7.38 10.70
CA GLU A 171 2.57 -7.99 9.64
C GLU A 171 2.08 -9.42 9.37
N HIS A 172 1.83 -9.73 8.09
CA HIS A 172 1.49 -11.08 7.65
C HIS A 172 2.77 -11.80 7.19
N ASN A 173 3.69 -12.00 8.12
CA ASN A 173 4.95 -12.69 7.87
C ASN A 173 5.12 -13.91 8.80
N TYR A 174 6.09 -14.75 8.47
CA TYR A 174 6.33 -15.98 9.21
C TYR A 174 6.79 -15.73 10.66
N LEU A 175 7.45 -14.60 10.91
CA LEU A 175 7.84 -14.20 12.27
C LEU A 175 6.64 -14.04 13.21
N MET A 176 5.56 -13.43 12.70
CA MET A 176 4.31 -13.31 13.46
C MET A 176 3.74 -14.69 13.84
N LEU A 177 3.78 -15.65 12.91
CA LEU A 177 3.34 -17.01 13.17
C LEU A 177 4.22 -17.71 14.20
N LEU A 178 5.55 -17.59 14.07
CA LEU A 178 6.50 -18.16 15.02
C LEU A 178 6.33 -17.60 16.43
N ASN A 179 6.16 -16.27 16.55
CA ASN A 179 5.92 -15.65 17.86
C ASN A 179 4.66 -16.19 18.51
N LYS A 180 3.57 -16.31 17.74
CA LYS A 180 2.32 -16.89 18.22
C LYS A 180 2.50 -18.34 18.66
N GLN A 181 3.20 -19.16 17.88
CA GLN A 181 3.45 -20.56 18.21
C GLN A 181 4.29 -20.71 19.47
N LEU A 182 5.29 -19.85 19.67
CA LEU A 182 6.11 -19.84 20.90
C LEU A 182 5.27 -19.41 22.10
N GLU A 183 4.44 -18.37 21.99
CA GLU A 183 3.54 -17.93 23.06
C GLU A 183 2.51 -19.00 23.46
N GLU A 184 2.00 -19.75 22.49
CA GLU A 184 1.06 -20.86 22.69
C GLU A 184 1.77 -22.15 23.16
N GLY A 185 3.10 -22.18 23.18
CA GLY A 185 3.90 -23.35 23.56
C GLY A 185 3.83 -24.52 22.57
N THR A 186 3.45 -24.25 21.32
CA THR A 186 3.40 -25.26 20.24
C THR A 186 4.77 -25.53 19.61
N ILE A 187 5.71 -24.59 19.76
CA ILE A 187 7.13 -24.74 19.47
C ILE A 187 7.95 -24.32 20.70
N ASP A 188 9.17 -24.84 20.81
CA ASP A 188 10.12 -24.45 21.83
C ASP A 188 11.09 -23.36 21.35
N GLU A 189 11.91 -22.83 22.27
CA GLU A 189 12.90 -21.77 21.97
C GLU A 189 13.96 -22.25 20.96
N GLU A 190 14.29 -23.55 20.96
CA GLU A 190 15.29 -24.11 20.05
C GLU A 190 14.73 -24.16 18.62
N GLU A 191 13.50 -24.59 18.45
CA GLU A 191 12.81 -24.60 17.16
C GLU A 191 12.59 -23.18 16.64
N TYR A 192 12.15 -22.27 17.51
CA TYR A 192 12.04 -20.85 17.19
C TYR A 192 13.36 -20.27 16.69
N ALA A 193 14.47 -20.51 17.39
CA ALA A 193 15.79 -20.00 17.00
C ALA A 193 16.30 -20.54 15.65
N ARG A 194 15.87 -21.75 15.27
CA ARG A 194 16.17 -22.31 13.93
C ARG A 194 15.40 -21.63 12.83
N GLU A 195 14.12 -21.37 13.05
CA GLU A 195 13.18 -20.88 12.03
C GLU A 195 13.16 -19.35 11.90
N VAL A 196 13.54 -18.60 12.95
CA VAL A 196 13.47 -17.12 12.96
C VAL A 196 14.21 -16.44 11.81
N LYS A 197 15.23 -17.09 11.23
CA LYS A 197 15.96 -16.59 10.05
C LYS A 197 15.07 -16.47 8.80
N ARG A 198 13.97 -17.19 8.76
CA ARG A 198 12.95 -17.14 7.68
C ARG A 198 11.79 -16.21 8.01
N GLY A 199 11.87 -15.54 9.17
CA GLY A 199 10.77 -14.74 9.73
C GLY A 199 10.23 -13.66 8.81
N ALA A 200 11.06 -13.09 7.93
CA ALA A 200 10.65 -12.09 6.96
C ALA A 200 9.84 -12.64 5.76
N ALA A 201 9.71 -13.97 5.63
CA ALA A 201 8.90 -14.54 4.54
C ALA A 201 7.42 -14.19 4.74
N LEU A 202 6.78 -13.62 3.72
CA LEU A 202 5.35 -13.34 3.74
C LEU A 202 4.54 -14.63 3.79
N ILE A 203 3.49 -14.63 4.62
CA ILE A 203 2.52 -15.73 4.72
C ILE A 203 1.15 -15.34 4.13
N SER A 204 0.96 -14.06 3.79
CA SER A 204 -0.20 -13.56 3.06
C SER A 204 0.21 -12.35 2.24
N TYR A 205 -0.18 -12.35 0.98
CA TYR A 205 0.02 -11.29 -0.01
C TYR A 205 -1.01 -11.46 -1.13
N LEU A 206 -1.23 -10.45 -1.95
CA LEU A 206 -2.13 -10.53 -3.10
C LEU A 206 -1.42 -11.21 -4.27
N GLY A 207 -2.11 -12.15 -4.91
CA GLY A 207 -1.57 -13.03 -5.96
C GLY A 207 -1.30 -14.46 -5.48
N MET A 208 -1.79 -14.84 -4.29
CA MET A 208 -1.73 -16.23 -3.81
C MET A 208 -2.72 -17.13 -4.53
N GLY A 209 -3.86 -16.57 -5.00
CA GLY A 209 -4.88 -17.31 -5.73
C GLY A 209 -5.61 -18.32 -4.84
N ASN A 210 -6.28 -17.86 -3.79
CA ASN A 210 -7.03 -18.72 -2.85
C ASN A 210 -8.46 -18.96 -3.30
#